data_0f7ef47cdc1207bcef6c3e3d5f092625
#
_entry.id   0f7ef47cdc1207bcef6c3e3d5f092625
#
_cell.length_a   1.000
_cell.length_b   1.000
_cell.length_c   1.000
_cell.angle_alpha   90.00
_cell.angle_beta   90.00
_cell.angle_gamma   90.00
#
_symmetry.space_group_name_H-M   'P 1'
#
loop_
_entity.id
_entity.type
_entity.pdbx_description
1 polymer ?
#
loop_
_entity_poly.entity_id
_entity_poly.type
_entity_poly.pdbx_seq_one_letter_code
_entity_poly.pdbx_strand_id
1 'polypeptide(L)'
;MYEFDEVDSKEVLYAILKKYPDLKDDRAFMARMEPAKATKKTTTPVTVKVPYKATSYAQQQQRVERIKTKAEILNSILIKSHPNGGLKYIVIPEDTDVQYIAKKFKISESKLIKWNELQGTALAKNEVVFLESKNSDGNTATYKAEYGEDMYDIAQKFGIKLNKLYSKNRMDEGQKPSAGQLIYLIDKKPRN
;
A
#
# COMPACT_ATOMS: atom_id res chain seq x y z
N MET A 1 -26.81 13.03 33.10
CA MET A 1 -27.66 13.38 31.95
C MET A 1 -26.70 14.09 30.98
N TYR A 2 -26.21 13.38 29.99
CA TYR A 2 -25.33 13.96 28.96
C TYR A 2 -26.22 14.31 27.78
N GLU A 3 -26.37 15.62 27.52
CA GLU A 3 -26.95 16.12 26.29
C GLU A 3 -26.04 15.72 25.14
N PHE A 4 -26.54 14.91 24.23
CA PHE A 4 -25.92 14.72 22.92
C PHE A 4 -26.30 15.94 22.09
N ASP A 5 -25.33 16.77 21.75
CA ASP A 5 -25.48 17.79 20.73
C ASP A 5 -25.94 17.11 19.45
N GLU A 6 -27.16 17.43 18.99
CA GLU A 6 -27.61 17.11 17.65
C GLU A 6 -26.66 17.77 16.67
N VAL A 7 -25.77 16.96 16.10
CA VAL A 7 -24.92 17.41 14.99
C VAL A 7 -25.86 17.87 13.89
N ASP A 8 -25.87 19.16 13.59
CA ASP A 8 -26.76 19.71 12.59
C ASP A 8 -26.49 19.01 11.24
N SER A 9 -27.50 18.28 10.76
CA SER A 9 -27.46 17.52 9.51
C SER A 9 -27.00 18.39 8.31
N LYS A 10 -27.19 19.70 8.39
CA LYS A 10 -26.77 20.67 7.39
C LYS A 10 -25.25 20.89 7.39
N GLU A 11 -24.62 20.92 8.55
CA GLU A 11 -23.16 21.06 8.66
C GLU A 11 -22.46 19.84 8.09
N VAL A 12 -22.96 18.63 8.40
CA VAL A 12 -22.45 17.37 7.86
C VAL A 12 -22.60 17.32 6.34
N LEU A 13 -23.78 17.71 5.83
CA LEU A 13 -24.03 17.78 4.39
C LEU A 13 -23.09 18.78 3.71
N TYR A 14 -22.90 19.97 4.30
CA TYR A 14 -22.01 20.99 3.78
C TYR A 14 -20.55 20.51 3.72
N ALA A 15 -20.08 19.83 4.76
CA ALA A 15 -18.74 19.26 4.81
C ALA A 15 -18.52 18.19 3.72
N ILE A 16 -19.53 17.34 3.48
CA ILE A 16 -19.48 16.31 2.42
C ILE A 16 -19.44 16.96 1.05
N LEU A 17 -20.32 17.93 0.75
CA LEU A 17 -20.39 18.60 -0.55
C LEU A 17 -19.14 19.46 -0.83
N LYS A 18 -18.48 19.97 0.20
CA LYS A 18 -17.19 20.67 0.08
C LYS A 18 -16.07 19.71 -0.35
N LYS A 19 -16.10 18.48 0.15
CA LYS A 19 -15.09 17.44 -0.16
C LYS A 19 -15.35 16.75 -1.49
N TYR A 20 -16.63 16.60 -1.87
CA TYR A 20 -17.08 15.90 -3.07
C TYR A 20 -18.11 16.78 -3.84
N PRO A 21 -17.64 17.78 -4.61
CA PRO A 21 -18.52 18.75 -5.26
C PRO A 21 -19.48 18.13 -6.28
N ASP A 22 -19.10 17.01 -6.89
CA ASP A 22 -19.91 16.32 -7.91
C ASP A 22 -21.21 15.70 -7.34
N LEU A 23 -21.29 15.51 -6.01
CA LEU A 23 -22.50 14.99 -5.36
C LEU A 23 -23.66 15.99 -5.33
N LYS A 24 -23.43 17.26 -5.67
CA LYS A 24 -24.51 18.28 -5.75
C LYS A 24 -25.52 17.95 -6.85
N ASP A 25 -25.07 17.29 -7.91
CA ASP A 25 -25.90 16.94 -9.08
C ASP A 25 -26.50 15.54 -8.96
N ASP A 26 -26.12 14.77 -7.91
CA ASP A 26 -26.70 13.45 -7.65
C ASP A 26 -28.05 13.56 -6.93
N ARG A 27 -29.14 13.45 -7.71
CA ARG A 27 -30.52 13.50 -7.20
C ARG A 27 -30.81 12.43 -6.13
N ALA A 28 -30.21 11.25 -6.25
CA ALA A 28 -30.44 10.16 -5.29
C ALA A 28 -29.74 10.44 -3.96
N PHE A 29 -28.55 11.04 -4.01
CA PHE A 29 -27.81 11.48 -2.82
C PHE A 29 -28.55 12.62 -2.11
N MET A 30 -28.97 13.66 -2.84
CA MET A 30 -29.65 14.83 -2.29
C MET A 30 -31.00 14.46 -1.67
N ALA A 31 -31.78 13.57 -2.29
CA ALA A 31 -33.07 13.09 -1.76
C ALA A 31 -32.96 12.34 -0.44
N ARG A 32 -31.81 11.69 -0.15
CA ARG A 32 -31.55 11.01 1.14
C ARG A 32 -31.18 11.97 2.26
N MET A 33 -30.68 13.17 1.91
CA MET A 33 -30.20 14.16 2.86
C MET A 33 -31.24 15.25 3.15
N GLU A 34 -32.38 15.28 2.44
CA GLU A 34 -33.48 16.18 2.77
C GLU A 34 -34.21 15.65 4.04
N PRO A 35 -34.42 16.51 5.06
CA PRO A 35 -35.20 16.11 6.22
C PRO A 35 -36.64 15.80 5.79
N ALA A 36 -37.10 14.60 6.13
CA ALA A 36 -38.46 14.15 5.82
C ALA A 36 -39.49 15.18 6.32
N LYS A 37 -40.27 15.76 5.41
CA LYS A 37 -41.40 16.65 5.75
C LYS A 37 -42.34 15.90 6.68
N ALA A 38 -42.42 16.34 7.92
CA ALA A 38 -43.31 15.79 8.93
C ALA A 38 -44.76 15.94 8.51
N THR A 39 -45.37 14.90 8.00
CA THR A 39 -46.82 14.78 7.89
C THR A 39 -47.38 14.32 9.24
N LYS A 40 -48.04 15.22 9.96
CA LYS A 40 -48.84 14.89 11.12
C LYS A 40 -49.93 13.86 10.73
N LYS A 41 -49.77 12.59 11.12
CA LYS A 41 -50.86 11.65 11.26
C LYS A 41 -50.83 11.10 12.68
N THR A 42 -51.87 11.47 13.40
CA THR A 42 -52.25 10.94 14.70
C THR A 42 -52.53 9.46 14.60
N THR A 43 -51.73 8.61 15.20
CA THR A 43 -52.09 7.22 15.45
C THR A 43 -51.46 6.77 16.76
N THR A 44 -52.30 6.23 17.63
CA THR A 44 -52.06 5.61 18.94
C THR A 44 -50.75 4.78 18.97
N PRO A 45 -50.01 4.79 20.11
CA PRO A 45 -48.78 4.02 20.23
C PRO A 45 -49.08 2.53 20.30
N VAL A 46 -48.82 1.82 19.21
CA VAL A 46 -48.70 0.35 19.23
C VAL A 46 -47.32 0.04 19.83
N THR A 47 -47.32 -0.41 21.08
CA THR A 47 -46.11 -0.88 21.75
C THR A 47 -45.67 -2.21 21.12
N VAL A 48 -44.93 -2.15 20.04
CA VAL A 48 -44.23 -3.31 19.51
C VAL A 48 -43.01 -3.53 20.41
N LYS A 49 -43.13 -4.50 21.32
CA LYS A 49 -41.95 -5.02 22.06
C LYS A 49 -41.06 -5.77 21.08
N VAL A 50 -40.18 -5.05 20.38
CA VAL A 50 -39.03 -5.67 19.69
C VAL A 50 -38.07 -6.10 20.81
N PRO A 51 -37.67 -7.37 20.90
CA PRO A 51 -36.66 -7.77 21.86
C PRO A 51 -35.33 -7.16 21.40
N TYR A 52 -35.06 -5.94 21.87
CA TYR A 52 -33.75 -5.34 21.77
C TYR A 52 -32.81 -6.17 22.67
N LYS A 53 -32.11 -7.14 22.10
CA LYS A 53 -30.95 -7.70 22.78
C LYS A 53 -29.96 -6.54 22.92
N ALA A 54 -29.95 -5.95 24.09
CA ALA A 54 -28.89 -5.03 24.49
C ALA A 54 -27.57 -5.82 24.45
N THR A 55 -26.96 -5.84 23.28
CA THR A 55 -25.58 -6.25 23.13
C THR A 55 -24.81 -5.25 23.98
N SER A 56 -24.29 -5.69 25.12
CA SER A 56 -23.64 -4.80 26.08
C SER A 56 -22.61 -3.92 25.37
N TYR A 57 -22.55 -2.65 25.79
CA TYR A 57 -21.55 -1.70 25.32
C TYR A 57 -20.11 -2.26 25.36
N ALA A 58 -19.84 -3.21 26.26
CA ALA A 58 -18.60 -3.97 26.33
C ALA A 58 -18.33 -4.83 25.10
N GLN A 59 -19.35 -5.36 24.41
CA GLN A 59 -19.17 -6.14 23.16
C GLN A 59 -19.01 -5.26 21.92
N GLN A 60 -19.54 -4.02 21.93
CA GLN A 60 -19.28 -3.05 20.89
C GLN A 60 -17.86 -2.47 20.99
N GLN A 61 -17.29 -2.35 22.17
CA GLN A 61 -15.90 -1.91 22.37
C GLN A 61 -14.86 -2.95 21.92
N GLN A 62 -15.19 -4.24 21.83
CA GLN A 62 -14.29 -5.28 21.29
C GLN A 62 -14.16 -5.25 19.76
N ARG A 63 -14.93 -4.45 19.06
CA ARG A 63 -14.90 -4.32 17.58
C ARG A 63 -14.25 -3.05 17.06
N VAL A 64 -13.66 -2.26 17.92
CA VAL A 64 -12.70 -1.25 17.49
C VAL A 64 -11.45 -2.02 17.13
N GLU A 65 -11.24 -2.30 15.83
CA GLU A 65 -9.95 -2.78 15.34
C GLU A 65 -8.89 -1.84 15.91
N ARG A 66 -8.09 -2.36 16.84
CA ARG A 66 -6.99 -1.59 17.44
C ARG A 66 -6.09 -1.14 16.32
N ILE A 67 -6.08 0.15 16.02
CA ILE A 67 -5.16 0.74 15.07
C ILE A 67 -3.75 0.47 15.59
N LYS A 68 -3.01 -0.40 14.90
CA LYS A 68 -1.63 -0.70 15.26
C LYS A 68 -0.78 0.56 15.15
N THR A 69 0.05 0.79 16.13
CA THR A 69 1.03 1.86 16.04
C THR A 69 2.05 1.57 14.93
N LYS A 70 2.71 2.62 14.41
CA LYS A 70 3.79 2.46 13.42
C LYS A 70 4.85 1.45 13.89
N ALA A 71 5.23 1.48 15.17
CA ALA A 71 6.19 0.55 15.76
C ALA A 71 5.69 -0.91 15.72
N GLU A 72 4.42 -1.16 16.05
CA GLU A 72 3.82 -2.50 15.97
C GLU A 72 3.78 -3.01 14.54
N ILE A 73 3.43 -2.14 13.57
CA ILE A 73 3.42 -2.46 12.13
C ILE A 73 4.83 -2.84 11.67
N LEU A 74 5.84 -2.02 11.97
CA LEU A 74 7.22 -2.28 11.61
C LEU A 74 7.80 -3.52 12.31
N ASN A 75 7.35 -3.82 13.53
CA ASN A 75 7.74 -5.05 14.22
C ASN A 75 7.16 -6.32 13.61
N SER A 76 6.05 -6.23 12.88
CA SER A 76 5.40 -7.35 12.21
C SER A 76 5.98 -7.69 10.82
N ILE A 77 7.07 -7.05 10.40
CA ILE A 77 7.72 -7.34 9.10
C ILE A 77 8.11 -8.81 9.01
N LEU A 78 7.63 -9.47 7.95
CA LEU A 78 7.94 -10.86 7.65
C LEU A 78 9.01 -10.96 6.56
N ILE A 79 9.98 -11.87 6.77
CA ILE A 79 10.94 -12.23 5.72
C ILE A 79 10.24 -13.14 4.72
N LYS A 80 10.35 -12.79 3.44
CA LYS A 80 9.85 -13.57 2.31
C LYS A 80 11.01 -14.16 1.52
N SER A 81 10.73 -15.21 0.75
CA SER A 81 11.68 -15.84 -0.15
C SER A 81 11.34 -15.49 -1.59
N HIS A 82 12.32 -14.98 -2.33
CA HIS A 82 12.13 -14.58 -3.72
C HIS A 82 12.24 -15.78 -4.66
N PRO A 83 11.42 -15.89 -5.73
CA PRO A 83 11.47 -17.01 -6.69
C PRO A 83 12.84 -17.20 -7.34
N ASN A 84 13.62 -16.14 -7.50
CA ASN A 84 14.99 -16.22 -8.02
C ASN A 84 15.97 -16.63 -6.94
N GLY A 85 16.16 -17.94 -6.75
CA GLY A 85 17.18 -18.50 -5.87
C GLY A 85 16.89 -18.38 -4.37
N GLY A 86 15.65 -18.10 -3.98
CA GLY A 86 15.26 -18.05 -2.57
C GLY A 86 15.80 -16.84 -1.81
N LEU A 87 16.23 -15.77 -2.50
CA LEU A 87 16.73 -14.54 -1.89
C LEU A 87 15.78 -14.00 -0.83
N LYS A 88 16.29 -13.68 0.34
CA LYS A 88 15.50 -13.13 1.43
C LYS A 88 15.20 -11.66 1.17
N TYR A 89 13.93 -11.32 1.23
CA TYR A 89 13.48 -9.93 1.11
C TYR A 89 12.34 -9.63 2.09
N ILE A 90 12.07 -8.35 2.26
CA ILE A 90 10.94 -7.83 3.01
C ILE A 90 10.18 -6.82 2.15
N VAL A 91 8.93 -6.60 2.48
CA VAL A 91 8.13 -5.48 1.95
C VAL A 91 7.93 -4.51 3.10
N ILE A 92 8.24 -3.24 2.88
CA ILE A 92 8.14 -2.20 3.90
C ILE A 92 6.65 -1.90 4.14
N PRO A 93 6.11 -2.16 5.35
CA PRO A 93 4.69 -1.99 5.62
C PRO A 93 4.29 -0.54 5.93
N GLU A 94 5.24 0.32 6.31
CA GLU A 94 5.04 1.72 6.65
C GLU A 94 6.37 2.47 6.49
N ASP A 95 6.32 3.73 6.04
CA ASP A 95 7.52 4.54 5.80
C ASP A 95 8.52 4.48 6.95
N THR A 96 9.77 4.20 6.63
CA THR A 96 10.86 4.03 7.60
C THR A 96 12.21 4.40 6.97
N ASP A 97 13.30 4.03 7.61
CA ASP A 97 14.66 4.25 7.11
C ASP A 97 15.50 2.96 7.12
N VAL A 98 16.59 3.02 6.36
CA VAL A 98 17.57 1.92 6.26
C VAL A 98 18.15 1.57 7.62
N GLN A 99 18.36 2.55 8.51
CA GLN A 99 18.93 2.35 9.84
C GLN A 99 18.04 1.45 10.69
N TYR A 100 16.71 1.68 10.67
CA TYR A 100 15.76 0.83 11.38
C TYR A 100 15.83 -0.62 10.90
N ILE A 101 15.82 -0.83 9.58
CA ILE A 101 15.89 -2.17 8.97
C ILE A 101 17.23 -2.84 9.25
N ALA A 102 18.33 -2.10 9.12
CA ALA A 102 19.68 -2.55 9.43
C ALA A 102 19.79 -3.08 10.88
N LYS A 103 19.29 -2.30 11.84
CA LYS A 103 19.26 -2.67 13.26
C LYS A 103 18.38 -3.89 13.51
N LYS A 104 17.17 -3.90 12.92
CA LYS A 104 16.19 -4.98 13.10
C LYS A 104 16.72 -6.33 12.60
N PHE A 105 17.34 -6.36 11.43
CA PHE A 105 17.84 -7.60 10.80
C PHE A 105 19.33 -7.84 11.02
N LYS A 106 20.02 -6.99 11.80
CA LYS A 106 21.45 -7.10 12.11
C LYS A 106 22.34 -7.12 10.85
N ILE A 107 22.00 -6.26 9.89
CA ILE A 107 22.74 -6.07 8.64
C ILE A 107 23.29 -4.66 8.65
N SER A 108 24.50 -4.43 8.12
CA SER A 108 25.03 -3.06 8.04
C SER A 108 24.26 -2.22 7.01
N GLU A 109 24.01 -0.95 7.30
CA GLU A 109 23.32 0.00 6.42
C GLU A 109 23.96 0.06 5.03
N SER A 110 25.30 0.11 4.97
CA SER A 110 26.03 0.14 3.71
C SER A 110 25.79 -1.09 2.82
N LYS A 111 25.60 -2.27 3.44
CA LYS A 111 25.22 -3.48 2.70
C LYS A 111 23.80 -3.39 2.16
N LEU A 112 22.83 -2.93 2.97
CA LEU A 112 21.46 -2.77 2.54
C LEU A 112 21.35 -1.77 1.38
N ILE A 113 22.02 -0.62 1.49
CA ILE A 113 22.08 0.40 0.43
C ILE A 113 22.66 -0.21 -0.85
N LYS A 114 23.82 -0.89 -0.74
CA LYS A 114 24.49 -1.50 -1.89
C LYS A 114 23.69 -2.61 -2.55
N TRP A 115 23.06 -3.49 -1.77
CA TRP A 115 22.33 -4.64 -2.30
C TRP A 115 21.02 -4.25 -2.98
N ASN A 116 20.44 -3.12 -2.57
CA ASN A 116 19.20 -2.59 -3.12
C ASN A 116 19.40 -1.38 -4.05
N GLU A 117 20.64 -0.97 -4.32
CA GLU A 117 20.98 0.19 -5.15
C GLU A 117 20.24 1.48 -4.74
N LEU A 118 20.06 1.67 -3.42
CA LEU A 118 19.31 2.80 -2.89
C LEU A 118 20.07 4.12 -3.07
N GLN A 119 19.35 5.17 -3.47
CA GLN A 119 19.91 6.51 -3.64
C GLN A 119 19.91 7.32 -2.32
N GLY A 120 19.31 6.78 -1.26
CA GLY A 120 19.19 7.43 0.04
C GLY A 120 18.90 6.44 1.16
N THR A 121 18.51 6.97 2.31
CA THR A 121 18.21 6.17 3.50
C THR A 121 16.73 6.02 3.80
N ALA A 122 15.86 6.81 3.14
CA ALA A 122 14.41 6.69 3.28
C ALA A 122 13.89 5.46 2.53
N LEU A 123 12.99 4.72 3.17
CA LEU A 123 12.30 3.56 2.60
C LEU A 123 10.80 3.83 2.63
N ALA A 124 10.16 3.78 1.47
CA ALA A 124 8.75 4.03 1.33
C ALA A 124 7.90 2.78 1.63
N LYS A 125 6.67 2.99 2.03
CA LYS A 125 5.68 1.93 2.17
C LYS A 125 5.54 1.15 0.86
N ASN A 126 5.44 -0.18 0.98
CA ASN A 126 5.38 -1.17 -0.10
C ASN A 126 6.70 -1.35 -0.88
N GLU A 127 7.76 -0.65 -0.54
CA GLU A 127 9.07 -0.88 -1.15
C GLU A 127 9.61 -2.28 -0.82
N VAL A 128 10.23 -2.92 -1.80
CA VAL A 128 10.87 -4.23 -1.66
C VAL A 128 12.33 -4.02 -1.27
N VAL A 129 12.76 -4.61 -0.18
CA VAL A 129 14.13 -4.52 0.32
C VAL A 129 14.72 -5.91 0.48
N PHE A 130 15.76 -6.22 -0.27
CA PHE A 130 16.52 -7.47 -0.16
C PHE A 130 17.44 -7.41 1.06
N LEU A 131 17.43 -8.48 1.85
CA LEU A 131 18.27 -8.64 3.05
C LEU A 131 19.60 -9.32 2.74
N GLU A 132 19.86 -9.63 1.48
CA GLU A 132 21.08 -10.21 0.96
C GLU A 132 21.37 -9.73 -0.47
N SER A 133 22.56 -10.02 -0.97
CA SER A 133 22.96 -9.56 -2.31
C SER A 133 22.13 -10.22 -3.39
N LYS A 134 21.51 -9.43 -4.26
CA LYS A 134 20.78 -9.91 -5.43
C LYS A 134 21.67 -10.77 -6.35
N ASN A 135 21.07 -11.61 -7.16
CA ASN A 135 21.77 -12.49 -8.09
C ASN A 135 22.31 -11.72 -9.31
N SER A 136 23.20 -12.36 -10.07
CA SER A 136 23.65 -11.82 -11.35
C SER A 136 22.69 -12.13 -12.50
N ASP A 137 21.89 -13.19 -12.33
CA ASP A 137 21.00 -13.75 -13.36
C ASP A 137 19.57 -13.88 -12.81
N GLY A 138 18.61 -13.79 -13.71
CA GLY A 138 17.20 -14.05 -13.42
C GLY A 138 16.88 -15.54 -13.39
N ASN A 139 15.63 -15.85 -13.05
CA ASN A 139 15.05 -17.20 -13.10
C ASN A 139 14.34 -17.48 -14.44
N THR A 140 14.26 -16.52 -15.34
CA THR A 140 13.74 -16.65 -16.72
C THR A 140 14.69 -16.00 -17.68
N ALA A 141 14.73 -16.46 -18.96
CA ALA A 141 15.68 -15.95 -19.94
C ALA A 141 15.45 -14.47 -20.28
N THR A 142 14.19 -14.12 -20.48
CA THR A 142 13.80 -12.76 -20.91
C THR A 142 12.49 -12.33 -20.26
N TYR A 143 12.26 -11.00 -20.29
CA TYR A 143 11.04 -10.36 -19.81
C TYR A 143 10.65 -9.24 -20.77
N LYS A 144 9.36 -9.01 -21.01
CA LYS A 144 8.87 -7.83 -21.75
C LYS A 144 8.56 -6.73 -20.77
N ALA A 145 9.27 -5.61 -20.86
CA ALA A 145 9.05 -4.46 -20.00
C ALA A 145 7.62 -3.92 -20.13
N GLU A 146 6.98 -3.64 -19.02
CA GLU A 146 5.65 -3.02 -18.96
C GLU A 146 5.75 -1.50 -19.14
N TYR A 147 4.62 -0.86 -19.40
CA TYR A 147 4.58 0.60 -19.52
C TYR A 147 4.95 1.26 -18.18
N GLY A 148 5.93 2.15 -18.21
CA GLY A 148 6.38 2.91 -17.04
C GLY A 148 7.42 2.21 -16.17
N GLU A 149 7.71 0.91 -16.39
CA GLU A 149 8.80 0.22 -15.68
C GLU A 149 10.16 0.76 -16.10
N ASP A 150 11.05 0.94 -15.14
CA ASP A 150 12.46 1.18 -15.42
C ASP A 150 13.33 -0.05 -15.09
N MET A 151 14.63 0.07 -15.32
CA MET A 151 15.56 -1.05 -15.10
C MET A 151 15.71 -1.38 -13.61
N TYR A 152 15.48 -0.41 -12.72
CA TYR A 152 15.46 -0.65 -11.28
C TYR A 152 14.26 -1.50 -10.88
N ASP A 153 13.06 -1.16 -11.36
CA ASP A 153 11.84 -1.93 -11.10
C ASP A 153 11.99 -3.39 -11.54
N ILE A 154 12.55 -3.58 -12.75
CA ILE A 154 12.82 -4.93 -13.29
C ILE A 154 13.88 -5.66 -12.47
N ALA A 155 14.93 -4.96 -12.04
CA ALA A 155 15.98 -5.53 -11.18
C ALA A 155 15.41 -5.98 -9.82
N GLN A 156 14.49 -5.22 -9.23
CA GLN A 156 13.80 -5.59 -8.00
C GLN A 156 12.82 -6.75 -8.23
N LYS A 157 12.05 -6.70 -9.31
CA LYS A 157 11.07 -7.74 -9.68
C LYS A 157 11.70 -9.12 -9.88
N PHE A 158 12.91 -9.18 -10.41
CA PHE A 158 13.62 -10.44 -10.69
C PHE A 158 14.79 -10.75 -9.75
N GLY A 159 15.04 -9.93 -8.76
CA GLY A 159 16.13 -10.14 -7.80
C GLY A 159 17.51 -10.15 -8.44
N ILE A 160 17.73 -9.29 -9.46
CA ILE A 160 18.98 -9.17 -10.21
C ILE A 160 19.70 -7.87 -9.83
N LYS A 161 21.02 -7.90 -9.75
CA LYS A 161 21.84 -6.68 -9.58
C LYS A 161 21.62 -5.74 -10.76
N LEU A 162 21.29 -4.48 -10.49
CA LEU A 162 20.94 -3.49 -11.51
C LEU A 162 22.06 -3.32 -12.56
N ASN A 163 23.33 -3.24 -12.13
CA ASN A 163 24.47 -3.11 -13.03
C ASN A 163 24.63 -4.34 -13.96
N LYS A 164 24.30 -5.55 -13.49
CA LYS A 164 24.31 -6.77 -14.31
C LYS A 164 23.18 -6.73 -15.34
N LEU A 165 22.00 -6.26 -14.94
CA LEU A 165 20.84 -6.11 -15.82
C LEU A 165 21.14 -5.12 -16.96
N TYR A 166 21.68 -3.95 -16.67
CA TYR A 166 22.14 -2.99 -17.68
C TYR A 166 23.16 -3.62 -18.65
N SER A 167 24.22 -4.25 -18.10
CA SER A 167 25.28 -4.90 -18.91
C SER A 167 24.74 -6.00 -19.84
N LYS A 168 23.79 -6.82 -19.37
CA LYS A 168 23.15 -7.86 -20.18
C LYS A 168 22.37 -7.29 -21.36
N ASN A 169 21.73 -6.16 -21.17
CA ASN A 169 20.89 -5.51 -22.18
C ASN A 169 21.63 -4.52 -23.06
N ARG A 170 22.94 -4.33 -22.85
CA ARG A 170 23.77 -3.32 -23.57
C ARG A 170 23.18 -1.91 -23.46
N MET A 171 22.65 -1.61 -22.28
CA MET A 171 22.06 -0.32 -21.92
C MET A 171 23.02 0.42 -20.98
N ASP A 172 23.10 1.72 -21.14
CA ASP A 172 23.82 2.59 -20.22
C ASP A 172 23.03 2.78 -18.92
N GLU A 173 23.74 3.05 -17.84
CA GLU A 173 23.10 3.33 -16.56
C GLU A 173 22.16 4.53 -16.67
N GLY A 174 20.93 4.38 -16.13
CA GLY A 174 19.88 5.39 -16.24
C GLY A 174 19.01 5.31 -17.51
N GLN A 175 19.38 4.53 -18.52
CA GLN A 175 18.50 4.29 -19.68
C GLN A 175 17.25 3.51 -19.25
N LYS A 176 16.11 3.93 -19.79
CA LYS A 176 14.80 3.27 -19.54
C LYS A 176 14.43 2.39 -20.74
N PRO A 177 13.85 1.20 -20.49
CA PRO A 177 13.31 0.38 -21.55
C PRO A 177 12.03 1.01 -22.12
N SER A 178 11.74 0.75 -23.39
CA SER A 178 10.42 1.04 -23.96
C SER A 178 9.41 -0.04 -23.56
N ALA A 179 8.14 0.33 -23.48
CA ALA A 179 7.06 -0.64 -23.26
C ALA A 179 7.09 -1.76 -24.33
N GLY A 180 7.03 -3.00 -23.89
CA GLY A 180 7.16 -4.18 -24.76
C GLY A 180 8.60 -4.55 -25.16
N GLN A 181 9.59 -3.77 -24.77
CA GLN A 181 11.01 -4.10 -25.04
C GLN A 181 11.37 -5.40 -24.34
N LEU A 182 12.05 -6.29 -25.08
CA LEU A 182 12.56 -7.54 -24.53
C LEU A 182 13.83 -7.29 -23.71
N ILE A 183 13.76 -7.63 -22.43
CA ILE A 183 14.85 -7.49 -21.45
C ILE A 183 15.45 -8.87 -21.18
N TYR A 184 16.74 -8.99 -21.37
CA TYR A 184 17.52 -10.21 -21.16
C TYR A 184 17.92 -10.32 -19.69
N LEU A 185 17.55 -11.42 -19.05
CA LEU A 185 17.73 -11.60 -17.60
C LEU A 185 18.86 -12.60 -17.27
N ILE A 186 19.20 -13.51 -18.18
CA ILE A 186 20.27 -14.51 -18.01
C ILE A 186 21.42 -14.19 -18.98
N ASP A 187 21.19 -14.33 -20.27
CA ASP A 187 22.18 -14.12 -21.29
C ASP A 187 22.33 -12.65 -21.68
N LYS A 188 23.39 -12.33 -22.40
CA LYS A 188 23.55 -11.00 -23.00
C LYS A 188 22.70 -10.87 -24.25
N LYS A 189 22.08 -9.70 -24.42
CA LYS A 189 21.40 -9.31 -25.68
C LYS A 189 22.34 -9.52 -26.85
N PRO A 190 21.93 -10.19 -27.95
CA PRO A 190 22.72 -10.34 -29.15
C PRO A 190 23.23 -8.99 -29.69
N ARG A 191 24.35 -9.01 -30.40
CA ARG A 191 24.77 -7.85 -31.22
C ARG A 191 24.03 -7.94 -32.55
N ASN A 192 23.38 -6.88 -32.93
CA ASN A 192 22.86 -6.72 -34.30
C ASN A 192 24.03 -6.47 -35.25
#